data_8789427a1206be9227456b1ec1c523a6
#
_entry.id   8789427a1206be9227456b1ec1c523a6
#
_cell.length_a   1.000
_cell.length_b   1.000
_cell.length_c   1.000
_cell.angle_alpha   90.00
_cell.angle_beta   90.00
_cell.angle_gamma   90.00
#
_symmetry.space_group_name_H-M   'P 1'
#
loop_
_entity.id
_entity.type
_entity.pdbx_description
1 polymer ?
#
loop_
_entity_poly.entity_id
_entity_poly.type
_entity_poly.pdbx_seq_one_letter_code
_entity_poly.pdbx_strand_id
1 'polypeptide(L)'
;MDAQTPHAFSVSGDLTRREDVFKMADFMEDQLKTLGVQTRLEDLGTVTIDGHEIKLPPAVLGKIGEDPGKKTILLYGHFDVQPVSTVVVGWILDRWDRLF
;
A
#
# COMPACT_ATOMS: atom_id res chain seq x y z
N MET A 1 -3.97 -16.41 -9.52
CA MET A 1 -4.00 -15.19 -8.68
C MET A 1 -4.71 -15.52 -7.38
N ASP A 2 -4.15 -15.11 -6.27
CA ASP A 2 -4.78 -15.28 -4.96
C ASP A 2 -6.13 -14.55 -4.91
N ALA A 3 -7.18 -15.24 -4.44
CA ALA A 3 -8.52 -14.65 -4.30
C ALA A 3 -8.54 -13.45 -3.34
N GLN A 4 -7.57 -13.33 -2.44
CA GLN A 4 -7.44 -12.22 -1.50
C GLN A 4 -6.73 -11.00 -2.09
N THR A 5 -6.09 -11.14 -3.25
CA THR A 5 -5.38 -10.03 -3.89
C THR A 5 -6.37 -9.16 -4.65
N PRO A 6 -6.47 -7.87 -4.33
CA PRO A 6 -7.39 -6.98 -5.05
C PRO A 6 -6.90 -6.71 -6.47
N HIS A 7 -7.84 -6.53 -7.39
CA HIS A 7 -7.55 -6.10 -8.77
C HIS A 7 -7.41 -4.57 -8.79
N ALA A 8 -6.41 -4.05 -8.06
CA ALA A 8 -6.18 -2.63 -7.94
C ALA A 8 -4.77 -2.28 -8.44
N PHE A 9 -4.67 -1.17 -9.14
CA PHE A 9 -3.40 -0.62 -9.62
C PHE A 9 -3.03 0.56 -8.74
N SER A 10 -2.24 0.31 -7.70
CA SER A 10 -1.90 1.30 -6.68
C SER A 10 -0.86 2.31 -7.18
N VAL A 11 -1.26 3.17 -8.13
CA VAL A 11 -0.43 4.20 -8.72
C VAL A 11 -0.87 5.56 -8.20
N SER A 12 -0.16 6.10 -7.21
CA SER A 12 -0.55 7.33 -6.53
C SER A 12 -0.44 8.58 -7.41
N GLY A 13 0.48 8.58 -8.38
CA GLY A 13 0.66 9.70 -9.30
C GLY A 13 -0.36 9.77 -10.43
N ASP A 14 -1.17 8.74 -10.63
CA ASP A 14 -2.16 8.67 -11.69
C ASP A 14 -3.54 9.02 -11.13
N LEU A 15 -4.08 10.18 -11.52
CA LEU A 15 -5.38 10.65 -11.02
C LEU A 15 -6.53 9.73 -11.39
N THR A 16 -6.41 8.99 -12.49
CA THR A 16 -7.45 8.02 -12.92
C THR A 16 -7.42 6.74 -12.07
N ARG A 17 -6.34 6.52 -11.31
CA ARG A 17 -6.15 5.33 -10.49
C ARG A 17 -6.15 5.63 -8.98
N ARG A 18 -6.54 6.83 -8.60
CA ARG A 18 -6.53 7.20 -7.18
C ARG A 18 -7.44 6.33 -6.32
N GLU A 19 -8.59 5.94 -6.85
CA GLU A 19 -9.50 5.03 -6.15
C GLU A 19 -8.84 3.71 -5.80
N ASP A 20 -7.99 3.21 -6.69
CA ASP A 20 -7.25 1.96 -6.46
C ASP A 20 -6.27 2.08 -5.29
N VAL A 21 -5.67 3.25 -5.10
CA VAL A 21 -4.78 3.49 -3.96
C VAL A 21 -5.56 3.44 -2.64
N PHE A 22 -6.76 4.01 -2.61
CA PHE A 22 -7.65 3.93 -1.44
C PHE A 22 -8.07 2.47 -1.17
N LYS A 23 -8.41 1.73 -2.21
CA LYS A 23 -8.74 0.30 -2.09
C LYS A 23 -7.56 -0.50 -1.53
N MET A 24 -6.35 -0.16 -1.95
CA MET A 24 -5.16 -0.83 -1.45
C MET A 24 -4.94 -0.55 0.04
N ALA A 25 -5.21 0.68 0.49
CA ALA A 25 -5.13 1.01 1.92
C ALA A 25 -6.10 0.15 2.73
N ASP A 26 -7.34 0.01 2.29
CA ASP A 26 -8.34 -0.85 2.94
C ASP A 26 -7.90 -2.31 2.95
N PHE A 27 -7.37 -2.79 1.85
CA PHE A 27 -6.85 -4.15 1.75
C PHE A 27 -5.70 -4.39 2.73
N MET A 28 -4.76 -3.47 2.81
CA MET A 28 -3.63 -3.58 3.75
C MET A 28 -4.11 -3.60 5.19
N GLU A 29 -5.06 -2.74 5.54
CA GLU A 29 -5.63 -2.73 6.88
C GLU A 29 -6.28 -4.08 7.20
N ASP A 30 -7.07 -4.63 6.28
CA ASP A 30 -7.73 -5.92 6.48
C ASP A 30 -6.71 -7.06 6.65
N GLN A 31 -5.63 -7.06 5.88
CA GLN A 31 -4.59 -8.07 6.00
C GLN A 31 -3.89 -7.99 7.37
N LEU A 32 -3.60 -6.79 7.83
CA LEU A 32 -2.98 -6.58 9.15
C LEU A 32 -3.92 -7.02 10.27
N LYS A 33 -5.21 -6.73 10.18
CA LYS A 33 -6.21 -7.19 11.16
C LYS A 33 -6.27 -8.71 11.21
N THR A 34 -6.18 -9.37 10.07
CA THR A 34 -6.16 -10.84 9.99
C THR A 34 -4.96 -11.42 10.74
N LEU A 35 -3.85 -10.70 10.79
CA LEU A 35 -2.65 -11.09 11.51
C LEU A 35 -2.68 -10.73 13.00
N GLY A 36 -3.77 -10.15 13.49
CA GLY A 36 -3.91 -9.76 14.89
C GLY A 36 -3.32 -8.40 15.23
N VAL A 37 -3.03 -7.57 14.23
CA VAL A 37 -2.49 -6.23 14.42
C VAL A 37 -3.62 -5.26 14.72
N GLN A 38 -3.44 -4.39 15.72
CA GLN A 38 -4.35 -3.27 15.97
C GLN A 38 -4.05 -2.20 14.93
N THR A 39 -5.03 -1.86 14.11
CA THR A 39 -4.84 -0.97 12.97
C THR A 39 -5.69 0.27 13.07
N ARG A 40 -5.25 1.33 12.42
CA ARG A 40 -6.07 2.51 12.14
C ARG A 40 -5.63 3.16 10.83
N LEU A 41 -6.56 3.86 10.21
CA LEU A 41 -6.28 4.68 9.05
C LEU A 41 -6.13 6.13 9.53
N GLU A 42 -5.02 6.76 9.19
CA GLU A 42 -4.74 8.15 9.54
C GLU A 42 -4.96 9.03 8.32
N ASP A 43 -5.87 10.01 8.45
CA ASP A 43 -6.14 10.98 7.39
C ASP A 43 -4.94 11.91 7.25
N LEU A 44 -4.37 11.99 6.05
CA LEU A 44 -3.21 12.83 5.74
C LEU A 44 -3.59 14.18 5.12
N GLY A 45 -4.90 14.44 4.93
CA GLY A 45 -5.38 15.69 4.38
C GLY A 45 -5.41 15.69 2.87
N THR A 46 -5.17 16.87 2.29
CA THR A 46 -5.27 17.10 0.86
C THR A 46 -3.98 17.73 0.33
N VAL A 47 -3.80 17.63 -0.99
CA VAL A 47 -2.69 18.26 -1.70
C VAL A 47 -3.24 18.88 -2.99
N THR A 48 -2.61 19.97 -3.45
CA THR A 48 -2.98 20.60 -4.71
C THR A 48 -2.09 20.09 -5.83
N ILE A 49 -2.69 19.49 -6.86
CA ILE A 49 -2.00 18.99 -8.05
C ILE A 49 -2.68 19.60 -9.26
N ASP A 50 -1.93 20.30 -10.11
CA ASP A 50 -2.43 20.96 -11.33
C ASP A 50 -3.65 21.86 -11.06
N GLY A 51 -3.65 22.59 -9.95
CA GLY A 51 -4.73 23.47 -9.56
C GLY A 51 -5.93 22.78 -8.95
N HIS A 52 -5.92 21.48 -8.79
CA HIS A 52 -6.98 20.70 -8.17
C HIS A 52 -6.59 20.24 -6.77
N GLU A 53 -7.54 20.41 -5.84
CA GLU A 53 -7.38 19.89 -4.49
C GLU A 53 -7.72 18.41 -4.48
N ILE A 54 -6.77 17.58 -4.06
CA ILE A 54 -6.86 16.13 -4.12
C ILE A 54 -6.62 15.56 -2.74
N LYS A 55 -7.53 14.69 -2.28
CA LYS A 55 -7.39 14.02 -1.00
C LYS A 55 -6.27 12.99 -1.07
N LEU A 56 -5.37 13.03 -0.08
CA LEU A 56 -4.32 12.03 0.05
C LEU A 56 -4.90 10.70 0.54
N PRO A 57 -4.35 9.57 0.07
CA PRO A 57 -4.68 8.28 0.66
C PRO A 57 -4.27 8.26 2.14
N PRO A 58 -5.00 7.53 2.99
CA PRO A 58 -4.65 7.46 4.40
C PRO A 58 -3.37 6.67 4.63
N ALA A 59 -2.67 6.95 5.71
CA ALA A 59 -1.62 6.09 6.21
C ALA A 59 -2.26 4.91 6.95
N VAL A 60 -1.76 3.71 6.70
CA VAL A 60 -2.18 2.51 7.45
C VAL A 60 -1.20 2.32 8.59
N LEU A 61 -1.67 2.49 9.82
CA LEU A 61 -0.87 2.34 11.02
C LEU A 61 -1.27 1.06 11.75
N GLY A 62 -0.29 0.36 12.28
CA GLY A 62 -0.54 -0.85 13.02
C GLY A 62 0.38 -1.01 14.22
N LYS A 63 -0.12 -1.68 15.24
CA LYS A 63 0.64 -1.98 16.46
C LYS A 63 0.34 -3.41 16.87
N ILE A 64 1.38 -4.17 17.22
CA ILE A 64 1.22 -5.50 17.77
C ILE A 64 2.14 -5.64 18.98
N GLY A 65 1.59 -6.21 20.07
CA GLY A 65 2.30 -6.39 21.31
C GLY A 65 2.29 -5.14 22.19
N GLU A 66 2.33 -5.35 23.50
CA GLU A 66 2.26 -4.28 24.50
C GLU A 66 3.17 -4.53 25.71
N ASP A 67 4.20 -5.35 25.52
CA ASP A 67 5.12 -5.66 26.63
C ASP A 67 6.10 -4.50 26.83
N PRO A 68 5.99 -3.73 27.94
CA PRO A 68 6.87 -2.59 28.16
C PRO A 68 8.33 -2.99 28.41
N GLY A 69 8.59 -4.26 28.71
CA GLY A 69 9.94 -4.79 28.89
C GLY A 69 10.66 -5.12 27.61
N LYS A 70 9.96 -5.08 26.47
CA LYS A 70 10.52 -5.37 25.16
C LYS A 70 10.76 -4.10 24.35
N LYS A 71 11.76 -4.17 23.49
CA LYS A 71 12.06 -3.07 22.58
C LYS A 71 10.99 -2.96 21.49
N THR A 72 10.77 -1.74 21.05
CA THR A 72 9.85 -1.47 19.93
C THR A 72 10.62 -1.38 18.63
N ILE A 73 10.10 -2.04 17.59
CA ILE A 73 10.65 -1.97 16.24
C ILE A 73 9.62 -1.28 15.37
N LEU A 74 10.06 -0.27 14.63
CA LEU A 74 9.22 0.40 13.63
C LEU A 74 9.53 -0.18 12.27
N LEU A 75 8.49 -0.68 11.59
CA LEU A 75 8.58 -1.11 10.20
C LEU A 75 7.88 -0.07 9.33
N TYR A 76 8.50 0.28 8.24
CA TYR A 76 7.95 1.23 7.28
C TYR A 76 7.97 0.61 5.89
N GLY A 77 6.90 0.83 5.14
CA GLY A 77 6.81 0.43 3.74
C GLY A 77 5.78 1.26 3.01
N HIS A 78 5.77 1.18 1.70
CA HIS A 78 4.75 1.82 0.88
C HIS A 78 4.15 0.79 -0.08
N PHE A 79 2.92 1.04 -0.53
CA PHE A 79 2.20 0.14 -1.43
C PHE A 79 1.79 0.80 -2.74
N ASP A 80 2.14 2.06 -2.93
CA ASP A 80 1.99 2.70 -4.23
C ASP A 80 3.12 2.26 -5.17
N VAL A 81 2.83 2.22 -6.45
CA VAL A 81 3.75 1.72 -7.47
C VAL A 81 3.85 2.68 -8.63
N GLN A 82 4.93 2.56 -9.39
CA GLN A 82 5.10 3.27 -10.66
C GLN A 82 4.29 2.57 -11.75
N PRO A 83 3.72 3.34 -12.70
CA PRO A 83 3.06 2.72 -13.85
C PRO A 83 4.09 2.00 -14.71
N VAL A 84 3.81 0.72 -15.00
CA VAL A 84 4.70 -0.10 -15.83
C VAL A 84 3.88 -0.81 -16.90
N SER A 85 4.53 -1.06 -18.07
CA SER A 85 3.91 -1.85 -19.12
C SER A 85 3.99 -3.34 -18.80
N THR A 86 3.11 -4.13 -19.41
CA THR A 86 3.13 -5.59 -19.27
C THR A 86 4.48 -6.18 -19.70
N VAL A 87 5.10 -5.60 -20.72
CA VAL A 87 6.41 -6.05 -21.21
C VAL A 87 7.49 -5.86 -20.14
N VAL A 88 7.51 -4.71 -19.47
CA VAL A 88 8.48 -4.43 -18.40
C VAL A 88 8.26 -5.38 -17.22
N VAL A 89 7.02 -5.62 -16.83
CA VAL A 89 6.70 -6.56 -15.75
C VAL A 89 7.18 -7.97 -16.11
N GLY A 90 6.91 -8.42 -17.32
CA GLY A 90 7.38 -9.74 -17.77
C GLY A 90 8.88 -9.89 -17.70
N TRP A 91 9.63 -8.86 -18.11
CA TRP A 91 11.09 -8.86 -18.06
C TRP A 91 11.61 -8.92 -16.62
N ILE A 92 11.00 -8.17 -15.71
CA ILE A 92 11.39 -8.15 -14.30
C ILE A 92 11.15 -9.54 -13.67
N LEU A 93 10.00 -10.14 -13.94
CA LEU A 93 9.66 -11.46 -13.40
C LEU A 93 10.63 -12.54 -13.92
N ASP A 94 10.98 -12.50 -15.20
CA ASP A 94 11.95 -13.45 -15.78
C ASP A 94 13.32 -13.34 -15.10
N ARG A 95 13.77 -12.11 -14.84
CA ARG A 95 15.04 -11.91 -14.15
C ARG A 95 14.98 -12.32 -12.70
N TRP A 96 13.85 -12.09 -12.05
CA TRP A 96 13.67 -12.50 -10.66
C TRP A 96 13.78 -14.01 -10.50
N ASP A 97 13.13 -14.75 -11.37
CA ASP A 97 13.16 -16.20 -11.37
C ASP A 97 14.59 -16.76 -11.52
N ARG A 98 15.44 -16.04 -12.25
CA ARG A 98 16.85 -16.45 -12.43
C ARG A 98 17.73 -16.18 -11.21
N LEU A 99 17.31 -15.27 -10.34
CA LEU A 99 18.07 -14.90 -9.13
C LEU A 99 17.73 -15.80 -7.95
N PHE A 100 16.55 -16.37 -7.93
CA PHE A 100 16.02 -17.19 -6.86
C PHE A 100 15.54 -18.54 -7.37
#